data_d9bec0804e8deadf1da55f1b362cb0b6
#
_entry.id   d9bec0804e8deadf1da55f1b362cb0b6
#
_cell.length_a   1.000
_cell.length_b   1.000
_cell.length_c   1.000
_cell.angle_alpha   90.00
_cell.angle_beta   90.00
_cell.angle_gamma   90.00
#
_symmetry.space_group_name_H-M   'P 1'
#
loop_
_entity.id
_entity.type
_entity.pdbx_description
1 polymer ?
#
loop_
_entity_poly.entity_id
_entity_poly.type
_entity_poly.pdbx_seq_one_letter_code
_entity_poly.pdbx_strand_id
1 'polypeptide(L)'
;MKKILVVGTVAYDEIETPSESSGKILGGAGTYIGLSASIFNINQSIISIVGGDFDQKYLNLLKSKGIDISSIEIIPDGKTFYWKGKYHKDWNKRDTISTEVNVLADFNPKLNDDQKKSEIIVLGNLHPLVQSTVLNQLNSENKCVI
;
A
#
# COMPACT_ATOMS: atom_id res chain seq x y z
N MET A 1 -12.99 -0.38 -19.94
CA MET A 1 -12.35 0.67 -19.13
C MET A 1 -11.14 0.02 -18.48
N LYS A 2 -9.96 0.63 -18.61
CA LYS A 2 -8.72 0.05 -18.06
C LYS A 2 -8.83 -0.16 -16.56
N LYS A 3 -8.29 -1.26 -16.06
CA LYS A 3 -8.28 -1.63 -14.65
C LYS A 3 -6.86 -1.61 -14.12
N ILE A 4 -6.67 -0.91 -12.98
CA ILE A 4 -5.38 -0.85 -12.28
C ILE A 4 -5.42 -1.79 -11.08
N LEU A 5 -4.40 -2.63 -10.96
CA LEU A 5 -4.10 -3.40 -9.76
C LEU A 5 -2.90 -2.75 -9.07
N VAL A 6 -3.10 -2.34 -7.84
CA VAL A 6 -2.04 -1.83 -6.98
C VAL A 6 -1.69 -2.89 -5.94
N VAL A 7 -0.44 -3.32 -5.91
CA VAL A 7 0.06 -4.21 -4.86
C VAL A 7 1.11 -3.45 -4.08
N GLY A 8 0.82 -3.10 -2.86
CA GLY A 8 1.69 -2.23 -2.07
C GLY A 8 1.27 -2.11 -0.62
N THR A 9 2.08 -1.43 0.16
CA THR A 9 1.81 -1.22 1.58
C THR A 9 0.65 -0.26 1.80
N VAL A 10 -0.24 -0.63 2.72
CA VAL A 10 -1.14 0.24 3.45
C VAL A 10 -0.62 0.23 4.88
N ALA A 11 -0.26 1.37 5.42
CA ALA A 11 0.65 1.44 6.56
C ALA A 11 0.37 2.65 7.46
N TYR A 12 1.07 2.69 8.57
CA TYR A 12 1.24 3.89 9.38
C TYR A 12 2.62 4.50 9.16
N ASP A 13 2.64 5.80 8.93
CA ASP A 13 3.84 6.61 8.97
C ASP A 13 3.78 7.57 10.17
N GLU A 14 4.93 7.92 10.71
CA GLU A 14 5.11 9.02 11.67
C GLU A 14 6.28 9.87 11.24
N ILE A 15 6.03 11.16 11.09
CA ILE A 15 7.01 12.10 10.56
C ILE A 15 7.34 13.14 11.61
N GLU A 16 8.60 13.22 11.98
CA GLU A 16 9.15 14.33 12.77
C GLU A 16 9.86 15.33 11.87
N THR A 17 9.64 16.58 12.12
CA THR A 17 10.35 17.72 11.53
C THR A 17 11.00 18.54 12.64
N PRO A 18 11.84 19.54 12.36
CA PRO A 18 12.42 20.39 13.40
C PRO A 18 11.39 21.12 14.26
N SER A 19 10.16 21.31 13.77
CA SER A 19 9.11 22.09 14.42
C SER A 19 7.91 21.26 14.86
N GLU A 20 7.66 20.07 14.26
CA GLU A 20 6.42 19.35 14.45
C GLU A 20 6.61 17.84 14.39
N SER A 21 5.64 17.12 14.96
CA SER A 21 5.49 15.67 14.80
C SER A 21 4.06 15.37 14.35
N SER A 22 3.91 14.51 13.35
CA SER A 22 2.60 14.14 12.82
C SER A 22 1.80 13.20 13.72
N GLY A 23 2.47 12.50 14.65
CA GLY A 23 1.92 11.27 15.20
C GLY A 23 1.72 10.20 14.12
N LYS A 24 0.99 9.13 14.44
CA LYS A 24 0.66 8.09 13.45
C LYS A 24 -0.38 8.59 12.44
N ILE A 25 -0.01 8.59 11.18
CA ILE A 25 -0.86 8.99 10.05
C ILE A 25 -0.92 7.86 9.02
N LEU A 26 -1.90 7.95 8.13
CA LEU A 26 -2.01 7.05 6.99
C LEU A 26 -0.78 7.16 6.09
N GLY A 27 -0.17 6.03 5.81
CA GLY A 27 1.03 5.89 4.99
C GLY A 27 0.96 4.70 4.04
N GLY A 28 2.10 4.40 3.44
CA GLY A 28 2.27 3.27 2.55
C GLY A 28 2.12 3.59 1.07
N ALA A 29 2.96 2.95 0.24
CA ALA A 29 2.96 3.18 -1.21
C ALA A 29 1.63 2.80 -1.87
N GLY A 30 1.01 1.69 -1.48
CA GLY A 30 -0.30 1.28 -1.99
C GLY A 30 -1.38 2.32 -1.74
N THR A 31 -1.37 2.94 -0.57
CA THR A 31 -2.27 4.04 -0.23
C THR A 31 -2.13 5.21 -1.19
N TYR A 32 -0.91 5.74 -1.34
CA TYR A 32 -0.69 6.95 -2.14
C TYR A 32 -0.86 6.70 -3.64
N ILE A 33 -0.47 5.53 -4.15
CA ILE A 33 -0.71 5.14 -5.53
C ILE A 33 -2.23 5.08 -5.79
N GLY A 34 -2.98 4.41 -4.91
CA GLY A 34 -4.43 4.30 -5.02
C GLY A 34 -5.13 5.66 -4.98
N LEU A 35 -4.78 6.51 -4.03
CA LEU A 35 -5.35 7.86 -3.92
C LEU A 35 -5.01 8.72 -5.14
N SER A 36 -3.79 8.65 -5.65
CA SER A 36 -3.38 9.38 -6.86
C SER A 36 -4.13 8.89 -8.09
N ALA A 37 -4.27 7.59 -8.26
CA ALA A 37 -5.01 7.00 -9.38
C ALA A 37 -6.52 7.31 -9.32
N SER A 38 -7.09 7.51 -8.12
CA SER A 38 -8.51 7.84 -7.95
C SER A 38 -8.91 9.17 -8.60
N ILE A 39 -7.96 10.09 -8.78
CA ILE A 39 -8.18 11.39 -9.44
C ILE A 39 -8.61 11.20 -10.90
N PHE A 40 -8.16 10.12 -11.54
CA PHE A 40 -8.45 9.84 -12.95
C PHE A 40 -9.74 9.04 -13.16
N ASN A 41 -10.50 8.77 -12.11
CA ASN A 41 -11.76 8.01 -12.17
C ASN A 41 -11.63 6.64 -12.88
N ILE A 42 -10.54 5.93 -12.57
CA ILE A 42 -10.19 4.62 -13.14
C ILE A 42 -10.58 3.52 -12.16
N ASN A 43 -11.09 2.40 -12.66
CA ASN A 43 -11.31 1.20 -11.83
C ASN A 43 -9.99 0.71 -11.27
N GLN A 44 -9.92 0.60 -9.95
CA GLN A 44 -8.71 0.16 -9.28
C GLN A 44 -9.00 -0.69 -8.05
N SER A 45 -8.09 -1.59 -7.75
CA SER A 45 -8.09 -2.37 -6.53
C SER A 45 -6.72 -2.33 -5.86
N ILE A 46 -6.71 -2.37 -4.54
CA ILE A 46 -5.48 -2.49 -3.75
C ILE A 46 -5.42 -3.87 -3.12
N ILE A 47 -4.27 -4.52 -3.27
CA ILE A 47 -3.88 -5.72 -2.51
C ILE A 47 -2.84 -5.30 -1.48
N SER A 48 -3.14 -5.53 -0.22
CA SER A 48 -2.28 -5.20 0.90
C SER A 48 -2.60 -6.05 2.13
N ILE A 49 -1.88 -5.82 3.21
CA ILE A 49 -2.12 -6.46 4.51
C ILE A 49 -1.98 -5.40 5.62
N VAL A 50 -2.88 -5.44 6.59
CA VAL A 50 -2.86 -4.57 7.77
C VAL A 50 -3.16 -5.38 9.03
N GLY A 51 -2.78 -4.87 10.18
CA GLY A 51 -3.16 -5.44 11.47
C GLY A 51 -4.56 -5.01 11.93
N GLY A 52 -5.06 -5.64 12.97
CA GLY A 52 -6.32 -5.24 13.62
C GLY A 52 -6.26 -3.87 14.31
N ASP A 53 -5.05 -3.32 14.46
CA ASP A 53 -4.81 -1.96 14.96
C ASP A 53 -5.03 -0.87 13.89
N PHE A 54 -5.30 -1.25 12.63
CA PHE A 54 -5.49 -0.29 11.56
C PHE A 54 -6.85 0.41 11.65
N ASP A 55 -6.83 1.74 11.73
CA ASP A 55 -8.04 2.54 11.93
C ASP A 55 -9.00 2.42 10.74
N GLN A 56 -10.23 2.01 11.03
CA GLN A 56 -11.31 1.84 10.05
C GLN A 56 -11.60 3.11 9.25
N LYS A 57 -11.32 4.30 9.81
CA LYS A 57 -11.52 5.56 9.09
C LYS A 57 -10.68 5.65 7.82
N TYR A 58 -9.47 5.05 7.80
CA TYR A 58 -8.61 5.05 6.62
C TYR A 58 -9.09 4.08 5.55
N LEU A 59 -9.60 2.91 5.94
CA LEU A 59 -10.27 1.98 5.01
C LEU A 59 -11.50 2.64 4.38
N ASN A 60 -12.29 3.33 5.18
CA ASN A 60 -13.45 4.09 4.71
C ASN A 60 -13.05 5.23 3.77
N LEU A 61 -11.95 5.93 4.04
CA LEU A 61 -11.41 6.94 3.14
C LEU A 61 -11.07 6.34 1.77
N LEU A 62 -10.30 5.25 1.72
CA LEU A 62 -9.95 4.59 0.46
C LEU A 62 -11.19 4.17 -0.32
N LYS A 63 -12.14 3.54 0.36
CA LYS A 63 -13.42 3.13 -0.24
C LYS A 63 -14.22 4.31 -0.78
N SER A 64 -14.25 5.45 -0.06
CA SER A 64 -14.96 6.66 -0.50
C SER A 64 -14.37 7.30 -1.76
N LYS A 65 -13.12 6.97 -2.09
CA LYS A 65 -12.44 7.38 -3.33
C LYS A 65 -12.64 6.39 -4.49
N GLY A 66 -13.58 5.43 -4.34
CA GLY A 66 -13.87 4.44 -5.38
C GLY A 66 -12.80 3.35 -5.52
N ILE A 67 -11.95 3.17 -4.52
CA ILE A 67 -10.92 2.14 -4.51
C ILE A 67 -11.52 0.84 -3.98
N ASP A 68 -11.38 -0.25 -4.73
CA ASP A 68 -11.71 -1.58 -4.22
C ASP A 68 -10.65 -2.04 -3.23
N ILE A 69 -11.05 -2.16 -1.98
CA ILE A 69 -10.21 -2.58 -0.85
C ILE A 69 -10.52 -4.00 -0.37
N SER A 70 -11.33 -4.76 -1.10
CA SER A 70 -11.76 -6.11 -0.72
C SER A 70 -10.60 -7.11 -0.56
N SER A 71 -9.44 -6.79 -1.13
CA SER A 71 -8.21 -7.57 -1.05
C SER A 71 -7.16 -6.97 -0.10
N ILE A 72 -7.56 -6.08 0.78
CA ILE A 72 -6.75 -5.71 1.94
C ILE A 72 -7.04 -6.71 3.05
N GLU A 73 -6.07 -7.58 3.33
CA GLU A 73 -6.16 -8.56 4.39
C GLU A 73 -6.01 -7.90 5.76
N ILE A 74 -6.86 -8.27 6.72
CA ILE A 74 -6.78 -7.76 8.09
C ILE A 74 -6.44 -8.92 9.02
N ILE A 75 -5.32 -8.82 9.74
CA ILE A 75 -4.90 -9.79 10.74
C ILE A 75 -5.34 -9.29 12.13
N PRO A 76 -6.36 -9.87 12.75
CA PRO A 76 -7.00 -9.30 13.94
C PRO A 76 -6.04 -9.05 15.10
N ASP A 77 -5.13 -9.99 15.37
CA ASP A 77 -4.16 -9.91 16.48
C ASP A 77 -2.80 -9.36 16.03
N GLY A 78 -2.68 -8.93 14.77
CA GLY A 78 -1.48 -8.39 14.19
C GLY A 78 -1.38 -6.86 14.34
N LYS A 79 -0.18 -6.34 14.12
CA LYS A 79 0.07 -4.90 14.00
C LYS A 79 0.36 -4.53 12.55
N THR A 80 -0.11 -3.37 12.15
CA THR A 80 0.15 -2.79 10.85
C THR A 80 1.61 -2.36 10.71
N PHE A 81 2.16 -2.46 9.50
CA PHE A 81 3.48 -1.90 9.19
C PHE A 81 3.55 -0.45 9.64
N TYR A 82 4.64 -0.11 10.30
CA TYR A 82 4.87 1.23 10.82
C TYR A 82 6.27 1.70 10.48
N TRP A 83 6.36 2.94 10.01
CA TRP A 83 7.62 3.62 9.75
C TRP A 83 7.64 4.99 10.43
N LYS A 84 8.76 5.31 11.08
CA LYS A 84 9.01 6.61 11.66
C LYS A 84 10.27 7.22 11.08
N GLY A 85 10.15 8.42 10.55
CA GLY A 85 11.24 9.18 9.99
C GLY A 85 11.37 10.59 10.57
N LYS A 86 12.60 11.08 10.61
CA LYS A 86 12.92 12.43 11.06
C LYS A 86 13.57 13.21 9.91
N TYR A 87 12.90 14.27 9.49
CA TYR A 87 13.44 15.21 8.52
C TYR A 87 14.23 16.32 9.20
N HIS A 88 15.33 16.70 8.59
CA HIS A 88 16.16 17.81 9.04
C HIS A 88 15.67 19.15 8.45
N LYS A 89 16.33 20.27 8.81
CA LYS A 89 16.07 21.58 8.18
C LYS A 89 16.28 21.53 6.66
N ASP A 90 17.26 20.75 6.21
CA ASP A 90 17.37 20.35 4.81
C ASP A 90 16.43 19.17 4.54
N TRP A 91 15.31 19.43 3.89
CA TRP A 91 14.27 18.43 3.59
C TRP A 91 14.75 17.25 2.73
N ASN A 92 15.93 17.37 2.11
CA ASN A 92 16.55 16.25 1.40
C ASN A 92 17.25 15.25 2.35
N LYS A 93 17.40 15.62 3.62
CA LYS A 93 18.01 14.78 4.65
C LYS A 93 16.96 14.22 5.58
N ARG A 94 16.91 12.91 5.66
CA ARG A 94 15.97 12.15 6.47
C ARG A 94 16.67 10.99 7.15
N ASP A 95 16.42 10.80 8.43
CA ASP A 95 16.82 9.62 9.19
C ASP A 95 15.61 8.71 9.39
N THR A 96 15.79 7.41 9.23
CA THR A 96 14.81 6.42 9.68
C THR A 96 15.03 6.16 11.15
N ILE A 97 14.03 6.44 11.98
CA ILE A 97 14.08 6.24 13.42
C ILE A 97 13.64 4.83 13.78
N SER A 98 12.56 4.37 13.16
CA SER A 98 12.01 3.02 13.39
C SER A 98 11.35 2.47 12.13
N THR A 99 11.45 1.16 11.96
CA THR A 99 10.69 0.39 10.96
C THR A 99 10.20 -0.88 11.63
N GLU A 100 8.89 -1.00 11.78
CA GLU A 100 8.24 -2.19 12.31
C GLU A 100 7.51 -2.90 11.17
N VAL A 101 8.06 -4.01 10.73
CA VAL A 101 7.52 -4.75 9.56
C VAL A 101 6.18 -5.39 9.88
N ASN A 102 6.03 -5.94 11.10
CA ASN A 102 4.78 -6.48 11.62
C ASN A 102 4.13 -7.49 10.64
N VAL A 103 2.82 -7.41 10.40
CA VAL A 103 2.09 -8.34 9.52
C VAL A 103 2.60 -8.35 8.07
N LEU A 104 3.31 -7.31 7.63
CA LEU A 104 3.89 -7.27 6.30
C LEU A 104 4.97 -8.33 6.08
N ALA A 105 5.60 -8.83 7.16
CA ALA A 105 6.62 -9.88 7.08
C ALA A 105 6.09 -11.17 6.43
N ASP A 106 4.82 -11.49 6.68
CA ASP A 106 4.17 -12.71 6.19
C ASP A 106 3.27 -12.46 4.96
N PHE A 107 3.36 -11.27 4.38
CA PHE A 107 2.49 -10.88 3.26
C PHE A 107 2.78 -11.73 2.02
N ASN A 108 1.79 -12.54 1.64
CA ASN A 108 1.83 -13.39 0.46
C ASN A 108 0.59 -13.17 -0.40
N PRO A 109 0.60 -12.14 -1.26
CA PRO A 109 -0.58 -11.72 -2.02
C PRO A 109 -1.04 -12.82 -2.98
N LYS A 110 -2.35 -13.09 -2.97
CA LYS A 110 -3.03 -13.98 -3.91
C LYS A 110 -4.01 -13.19 -4.74
N LEU A 111 -3.85 -13.26 -6.06
CA LEU A 111 -4.69 -12.58 -7.01
C LEU A 111 -5.92 -13.43 -7.32
N ASN A 112 -7.10 -12.84 -7.26
CA ASN A 112 -8.31 -13.44 -7.81
C ASN A 112 -8.32 -13.32 -9.34
N ASP A 113 -9.26 -14.02 -10.01
CA ASP A 113 -9.31 -14.08 -11.47
C ASP A 113 -9.60 -12.74 -12.13
N ASP A 114 -10.29 -11.84 -11.44
CA ASP A 114 -10.57 -10.51 -11.93
C ASP A 114 -9.32 -9.61 -11.83
N GLN A 115 -8.54 -9.72 -10.76
CA GLN A 115 -7.26 -9.02 -10.60
C GLN A 115 -6.20 -9.49 -11.60
N LYS A 116 -6.16 -10.79 -11.91
CA LYS A 116 -5.28 -11.33 -12.95
C LYS A 116 -5.54 -10.76 -14.35
N LYS A 117 -6.73 -10.19 -14.58
CA LYS A 117 -7.13 -9.53 -15.84
C LYS A 117 -6.80 -8.04 -15.88
N SER A 118 -6.24 -7.47 -14.82
CA SER A 118 -5.87 -6.05 -14.80
C SER A 118 -4.86 -5.74 -15.88
N GLU A 119 -5.03 -4.62 -16.57
CA GLU A 119 -4.18 -4.20 -17.68
C GLU A 119 -2.94 -3.45 -17.22
N ILE A 120 -3.04 -2.77 -16.07
CA ILE A 120 -1.94 -2.03 -15.46
C ILE A 120 -1.75 -2.58 -14.05
N ILE A 121 -0.54 -2.98 -13.76
CA ILE A 121 -0.13 -3.48 -12.44
C ILE A 121 0.94 -2.55 -11.89
N VAL A 122 0.70 -1.99 -10.72
CA VAL A 122 1.66 -1.14 -10.02
C VAL A 122 2.15 -1.89 -8.79
N LEU A 123 3.44 -2.23 -8.79
CA LEU A 123 4.10 -2.90 -7.68
C LEU A 123 4.80 -1.84 -6.83
N GLY A 124 4.28 -1.63 -5.61
CA GLY A 124 4.87 -0.70 -4.66
C GLY A 124 6.19 -1.20 -4.06
N ASN A 125 6.65 -0.53 -3.03
CA ASN A 125 7.92 -0.79 -2.33
C ASN A 125 7.88 -2.08 -1.47
N LEU A 126 7.59 -3.21 -2.08
CA LEU A 126 7.57 -4.52 -1.45
C LEU A 126 8.87 -5.29 -1.67
N HIS A 127 9.11 -6.29 -0.85
CA HIS A 127 10.26 -7.18 -1.04
C HIS A 127 10.21 -7.82 -2.45
N PRO A 128 11.34 -7.92 -3.18
CA PRO A 128 11.36 -8.44 -4.55
C PRO A 128 10.71 -9.83 -4.73
N LEU A 129 10.81 -10.71 -3.72
CA LEU A 129 10.13 -12.02 -3.76
C LEU A 129 8.60 -11.88 -3.77
N VAL A 130 8.05 -10.92 -3.03
CA VAL A 130 6.60 -10.64 -3.03
C VAL A 130 6.18 -10.12 -4.40
N GLN A 131 6.93 -9.20 -4.97
CA GLN A 131 6.67 -8.69 -6.33
C GLN A 131 6.74 -9.82 -7.37
N SER A 132 7.76 -10.69 -7.31
CA SER A 132 7.87 -11.86 -8.17
C SER A 132 6.69 -12.83 -8.02
N THR A 133 6.22 -13.05 -6.80
CA THR A 133 5.03 -13.87 -6.54
C THR A 133 3.79 -13.32 -7.23
N VAL A 134 3.62 -12.01 -7.25
CA VAL A 134 2.52 -11.34 -7.98
C VAL A 134 2.67 -11.54 -9.48
N LEU A 135 3.86 -11.29 -10.02
CA LEU A 135 4.13 -11.40 -11.47
C LEU A 135 3.86 -12.81 -11.99
N ASN A 136 4.23 -13.85 -11.22
CA ASN A 136 4.02 -15.24 -11.58
C ASN A 136 2.53 -15.67 -11.62
N GLN A 137 1.65 -14.89 -11.02
CA GLN A 137 0.20 -15.14 -11.03
C GLN A 137 -0.52 -14.44 -12.18
N LEU A 138 0.14 -13.49 -12.86
CA LEU A 138 -0.46 -12.74 -13.95
C LEU A 138 -0.52 -13.55 -15.25
N ASN A 139 -1.60 -13.43 -15.98
CA ASN A 139 -1.68 -13.93 -17.34
C ASN A 139 -0.80 -13.07 -18.25
N SER A 140 -0.04 -13.68 -19.16
CA SER A 140 1.07 -13.04 -19.90
C SER A 140 0.66 -12.04 -20.99
N GLU A 141 -0.63 -11.80 -21.25
CA GLU A 141 -1.07 -10.99 -22.36
C GLU A 141 -1.29 -9.51 -22.00
N ASN A 142 -0.60 -8.62 -22.73
CA ASN A 142 -0.85 -7.18 -22.81
C ASN A 142 -0.90 -6.40 -21.49
N LYS A 143 0.06 -6.61 -20.61
CA LYS A 143 0.11 -5.92 -19.31
C LYS A 143 1.22 -4.87 -19.26
N CYS A 144 0.90 -3.74 -18.69
CA CYS A 144 1.88 -2.75 -18.26
C CYS A 144 2.18 -3.00 -16.77
N VAL A 145 3.43 -3.30 -16.45
CA VAL A 145 3.91 -3.45 -15.05
C VAL A 145 4.83 -2.28 -14.74
N ILE A 146 4.59 -1.63 -13.62
CA ILE A 146 5.32 -0.46 -13.14
C ILE A 146 5.84 -0.75 -11.73
#